data_08883c1d8e7ce79f92c4529fce67a1cf
#
_entry.id   08883c1d8e7ce79f92c4529fce67a1cf
#
_cell.length_a   1.000
_cell.length_b   1.000
_cell.length_c   1.000
_cell.angle_alpha   90.00
_cell.angle_beta   90.00
_cell.angle_gamma   90.00
#
_symmetry.space_group_name_H-M   'P 1'
#
loop_
_entity.id
_entity.type
_entity.pdbx_description
1 polymer ?
#
loop_
_entity_poly.entity_id
_entity_poly.type
_entity_poly.pdbx_seq_one_letter_code
_entity_poly.pdbx_strand_id
1 'polypeptide(L)'
;EITLKIIDDGIMNGFSTMIKLAGYIMFFSIAADFAGHLPLPGTALSGCVIGLLEITNGIYTVSGTEWPAEIKYLSAMAMVSFGGISGICQTASMLAKLQSSIRTYVIFKLLNAMLATLFTAALVCYLNHQ
;
A
#
# COMPACT_ATOMS: atom_id res chain seq x y z
N GLU A 1 24.12 21.76 21.60
CA GLU A 1 24.99 22.11 20.45
C GLU A 1 24.82 21.03 19.37
N ILE A 2 24.52 21.46 18.14
CA ILE A 2 24.47 20.56 16.99
C ILE A 2 25.91 20.24 16.60
N THR A 3 26.33 19.01 16.84
CA THR A 3 27.68 18.54 16.51
C THR A 3 27.66 17.87 15.13
N LEU A 4 28.74 17.97 14.34
CA LEU A 4 28.89 17.26 13.04
C LEU A 4 28.54 15.77 13.15
N LYS A 5 28.86 15.14 14.27
CA LYS A 5 28.51 13.74 14.55
C LYS A 5 27.00 13.49 14.51
N ILE A 6 26.18 14.40 15.03
CA ILE A 6 24.69 14.26 15.00
C ILE A 6 24.19 14.30 13.56
N ILE A 7 24.81 15.14 12.73
CA ILE A 7 24.48 15.24 11.29
C ILE A 7 24.86 13.96 10.56
N ASP A 8 26.08 13.46 10.78
CA ASP A 8 26.56 12.21 10.18
C ASP A 8 25.69 10.99 10.60
N ASP A 9 25.39 10.88 11.89
CA ASP A 9 24.50 9.83 12.41
C ASP A 9 23.09 9.93 11.79
N GLY A 10 22.58 11.15 11.62
CA GLY A 10 21.29 11.41 10.95
C GLY A 10 21.30 10.97 9.49
N ILE A 11 22.34 11.30 8.74
CA ILE A 11 22.51 10.90 7.33
C ILE A 11 22.59 9.37 7.23
N MET A 12 23.44 8.73 8.04
CA MET A 12 23.61 7.27 8.01
C MET A 12 22.32 6.52 8.40
N ASN A 13 21.60 7.01 9.41
CA ASN A 13 20.30 6.48 9.78
C ASN A 13 19.26 6.63 8.65
N GLY A 14 19.26 7.79 7.97
CA GLY A 14 18.40 8.03 6.80
C GLY A 14 18.69 7.04 5.67
N PHE A 15 19.96 6.89 5.29
CA PHE A 15 20.39 5.92 4.27
C PHE A 15 19.99 4.49 4.62
N SER A 16 20.29 4.04 5.83
CA SER A 16 19.95 2.71 6.32
C SER A 16 18.44 2.46 6.25
N THR A 17 17.64 3.47 6.61
CA THR A 17 16.19 3.41 6.55
C THR A 17 15.70 3.28 5.10
N MET A 18 16.23 4.09 4.18
CA MET A 18 15.84 4.05 2.76
C MET A 18 16.17 2.71 2.10
N ILE A 19 17.37 2.15 2.37
CA ILE A 19 17.77 0.84 1.86
C ILE A 19 16.81 -0.25 2.37
N LYS A 20 16.45 -0.18 3.65
CA LYS A 20 15.52 -1.13 4.26
C LYS A 20 14.12 -1.05 3.64
N LEU A 21 13.60 0.16 3.43
CA LEU A 21 12.31 0.38 2.78
C LEU A 21 12.33 -0.13 1.32
N ALA A 22 13.38 0.19 0.57
CA ALA A 22 13.56 -0.30 -0.79
C ALA A 22 13.61 -1.84 -0.85
N GLY A 23 14.25 -2.48 0.12
CA GLY A 23 14.27 -3.94 0.25
C GLY A 23 12.86 -4.54 0.45
N TYR A 24 12.03 -3.93 1.29
CA TYR A 24 10.64 -4.37 1.45
C TYR A 24 9.83 -4.21 0.16
N ILE A 25 9.93 -3.05 -0.49
CA ILE A 25 9.21 -2.79 -1.76
C ILE A 25 9.63 -3.82 -2.80
N MET A 26 10.92 -4.05 -2.98
CA MET A 26 11.44 -5.01 -3.93
C MET A 26 10.96 -6.43 -3.64
N PHE A 27 11.05 -6.87 -2.38
CA PHE A 27 10.60 -8.20 -1.96
C PHE A 27 9.10 -8.41 -2.26
N PHE A 28 8.26 -7.45 -1.87
CA PHE A 28 6.81 -7.56 -2.08
C PHE A 28 6.42 -7.37 -3.55
N SER A 29 7.19 -6.61 -4.33
CA SER A 29 6.98 -6.52 -5.78
C SER A 29 7.25 -7.85 -6.47
N ILE A 30 8.31 -8.55 -6.10
CA ILE A 30 8.59 -9.90 -6.61
C ILE A 30 7.49 -10.88 -6.19
N ALA A 31 7.05 -10.82 -4.93
CA ALA A 31 5.96 -11.67 -4.45
C ALA A 31 4.63 -11.38 -5.17
N ALA A 32 4.35 -10.12 -5.47
CA ALA A 32 3.17 -9.69 -6.22
C ALA A 32 3.21 -10.17 -7.68
N ASP A 33 4.36 -10.07 -8.33
CA ASP A 33 4.58 -10.60 -9.67
C ASP A 33 4.36 -12.11 -9.70
N PHE A 34 4.95 -12.83 -8.77
CA PHE A 34 4.73 -14.28 -8.65
C PHE A 34 3.26 -14.64 -8.42
N ALA A 35 2.56 -13.88 -7.56
CA ALA A 35 1.13 -14.06 -7.31
C ALA A 35 0.29 -13.85 -8.59
N GLY A 36 0.71 -12.93 -9.47
CA GLY A 36 0.07 -12.70 -10.76
C GLY A 36 0.13 -13.88 -11.73
N HIS A 37 1.11 -14.78 -11.56
CA HIS A 37 1.25 -16.02 -12.36
C HIS A 37 0.44 -17.20 -11.80
N LEU A 38 -0.16 -17.06 -10.61
CA LEU A 38 -1.02 -18.10 -10.05
C LEU A 38 -2.34 -18.18 -10.84
N PRO A 39 -2.88 -19.40 -11.04
CA PRO A 39 -4.16 -19.60 -11.73
C PRO A 39 -5.34 -19.18 -10.84
N LEU A 40 -5.42 -17.88 -10.55
CA LEU A 40 -6.52 -17.33 -9.76
C LEU A 40 -7.77 -17.14 -10.64
N PRO A 41 -8.98 -17.46 -10.14
CA PRO A 41 -10.19 -17.29 -10.89
C PRO A 41 -10.53 -15.81 -11.08
N GLY A 42 -10.29 -15.32 -12.31
CA GLY A 42 -10.65 -13.96 -12.75
C GLY A 42 -9.64 -12.88 -12.40
N THR A 43 -9.62 -11.86 -13.25
CA THR A 43 -8.73 -10.69 -13.15
C THR A 43 -8.94 -9.87 -11.88
N ALA A 44 -10.19 -9.87 -11.36
CA ALA A 44 -10.55 -9.16 -10.13
C ALA A 44 -9.79 -9.70 -8.91
N LEU A 45 -9.83 -11.03 -8.71
CA LEU A 45 -9.18 -11.65 -7.56
C LEU A 45 -7.66 -11.53 -7.66
N SER A 46 -7.11 -11.70 -8.86
CA SER A 46 -5.68 -11.48 -9.09
C SER A 46 -5.27 -10.06 -8.75
N GLY A 47 -5.98 -9.04 -9.26
CA GLY A 47 -5.71 -7.63 -8.94
C GLY A 47 -5.81 -7.32 -7.43
N CYS A 48 -6.80 -7.88 -6.73
CA CYS A 48 -6.93 -7.73 -5.29
C CYS A 48 -5.74 -8.35 -4.53
N VAL A 49 -5.33 -9.57 -4.88
CA VAL A 49 -4.19 -10.25 -4.23
C VAL A 49 -2.90 -9.50 -4.46
N ILE A 50 -2.64 -9.07 -5.70
CA ILE A 50 -1.46 -8.27 -6.06
C ILE A 50 -1.47 -6.95 -5.27
N GLY A 51 -2.60 -6.23 -5.25
CA GLY A 51 -2.73 -4.96 -4.54
C GLY A 51 -2.66 -5.09 -3.01
N LEU A 52 -3.06 -6.23 -2.45
CA LEU A 52 -2.84 -6.53 -1.03
C LEU A 52 -1.37 -6.74 -0.70
N LEU A 53 -0.60 -7.34 -1.59
CA LEU A 53 0.84 -7.53 -1.39
C LEU A 53 1.60 -6.22 -1.59
N GLU A 54 1.37 -5.56 -2.74
CA GLU A 54 2.07 -4.34 -3.12
C GLU A 54 1.14 -3.42 -3.93
N ILE A 55 1.00 -2.17 -3.49
CA ILE A 55 0.02 -1.21 -3.99
C ILE A 55 0.26 -0.87 -5.47
N THR A 56 1.51 -0.59 -5.82
CA THR A 56 1.87 -0.08 -7.15
C THR A 56 1.53 -1.09 -8.23
N ASN A 57 1.89 -2.37 -8.00
CA ASN A 57 1.57 -3.46 -8.91
C ASN A 57 0.06 -3.74 -8.96
N GLY A 58 -0.64 -3.61 -7.83
CA GLY A 58 -2.09 -3.74 -7.78
C GLY A 58 -2.81 -2.67 -8.60
N ILE A 59 -2.42 -1.41 -8.45
CA ILE A 59 -2.98 -0.29 -9.23
C ILE A 59 -2.66 -0.48 -10.71
N TYR A 60 -1.43 -0.86 -11.05
CA TYR A 60 -1.04 -1.13 -12.42
C TYR A 60 -1.91 -2.23 -13.04
N THR A 61 -2.11 -3.34 -12.34
CA THR A 61 -2.94 -4.47 -12.78
C THR A 61 -4.39 -4.02 -13.01
N VAL A 62 -4.98 -3.31 -12.05
CA VAL A 62 -6.37 -2.82 -12.15
C VAL A 62 -6.51 -1.78 -13.27
N SER A 63 -5.53 -0.92 -13.47
CA SER A 63 -5.59 0.09 -14.54
C SER A 63 -5.64 -0.53 -15.94
N GLY A 64 -5.00 -1.67 -16.15
CA GLY A 64 -4.97 -2.42 -17.41
C GLY A 64 -6.22 -3.28 -17.67
N THR A 65 -7.17 -3.36 -16.73
CA THR A 65 -8.43 -4.11 -16.94
C THR A 65 -9.42 -3.34 -17.81
N GLU A 66 -10.41 -4.04 -18.37
CA GLU A 66 -11.56 -3.44 -19.10
C GLU A 66 -12.69 -3.00 -18.12
N TRP A 67 -12.40 -2.84 -16.85
CA TRP A 67 -13.40 -2.41 -15.88
C TRP A 67 -13.84 -0.97 -16.09
N PRO A 68 -15.09 -0.63 -15.71
CA PRO A 68 -15.55 0.75 -15.65
C PRO A 68 -14.60 1.63 -14.81
N ALA A 69 -14.44 2.88 -15.21
CA ALA A 69 -13.54 3.82 -14.55
C ALA A 69 -13.83 3.95 -13.05
N GLU A 70 -15.11 3.92 -12.67
CA GLU A 70 -15.57 3.99 -11.30
C GLU A 70 -15.00 2.85 -10.43
N ILE A 71 -15.04 1.63 -10.96
CA ILE A 71 -14.51 0.45 -10.25
C ILE A 71 -13.00 0.55 -10.11
N LYS A 72 -12.30 1.05 -11.14
CA LYS A 72 -10.85 1.31 -11.07
C LYS A 72 -10.52 2.33 -9.99
N TYR A 73 -11.26 3.44 -9.90
CA TYR A 73 -11.06 4.47 -8.88
C TYR A 73 -11.31 3.94 -7.47
N LEU A 74 -12.39 3.18 -7.27
CA LEU A 74 -12.70 2.56 -5.98
C LEU A 74 -11.62 1.57 -5.55
N SER A 75 -11.19 0.71 -6.48
CA SER A 75 -10.13 -0.28 -6.22
C SER A 75 -8.80 0.40 -5.89
N ALA A 76 -8.40 1.40 -6.66
CA ALA A 76 -7.17 2.15 -6.41
C ALA A 76 -7.22 2.88 -5.05
N MET A 77 -8.36 3.52 -4.72
CA MET A 77 -8.53 4.20 -3.44
C MET A 77 -8.45 3.22 -2.26
N ALA A 78 -9.08 2.05 -2.38
CA ALA A 78 -9.00 1.02 -1.34
C ALA A 78 -7.55 0.55 -1.13
N MET A 79 -6.82 0.27 -2.21
CA MET A 79 -5.42 -0.17 -2.16
C MET A 79 -4.51 0.89 -1.55
N VAL A 80 -4.60 2.15 -2.00
CA VAL A 80 -3.78 3.26 -1.49
C VAL A 80 -4.06 3.51 -0.01
N SER A 81 -5.33 3.52 0.37
CA SER A 81 -5.74 3.81 1.76
C SER A 81 -5.34 2.70 2.72
N PHE A 82 -5.41 1.44 2.29
CA PHE A 82 -4.94 0.29 3.07
C PHE A 82 -3.41 0.27 3.16
N GLY A 83 -2.71 0.51 2.06
CA GLY A 83 -1.26 0.57 2.02
C GLY A 83 -0.54 -0.75 1.75
N GLY A 84 -1.27 -1.84 1.51
CA GLY A 84 -0.71 -3.17 1.24
C GLY A 84 0.07 -3.78 2.42
N ILE A 85 0.37 -5.07 2.33
CA ILE A 85 1.20 -5.78 3.31
C ILE A 85 2.62 -5.23 3.31
N SER A 86 3.14 -4.84 2.15
CA SER A 86 4.43 -4.17 2.01
C SER A 86 4.51 -2.93 2.91
N GLY A 87 3.53 -2.02 2.84
CA GLY A 87 3.47 -0.82 3.66
C GLY A 87 3.33 -1.12 5.16
N ILE A 88 2.58 -2.15 5.52
CA ILE A 88 2.46 -2.60 6.92
C ILE A 88 3.81 -3.11 7.44
N CYS A 89 4.52 -3.93 6.67
CA CYS A 89 5.84 -4.45 7.04
C CYS A 89 6.89 -3.33 7.14
N GLN A 90 6.87 -2.38 6.21
CA GLN A 90 7.72 -1.19 6.25
C GLN A 90 7.49 -0.41 7.56
N THR A 91 6.22 -0.10 7.86
CA THR A 91 5.85 0.63 9.09
C THR A 91 6.24 -0.17 10.34
N ALA A 92 5.94 -1.47 10.39
CA ALA A 92 6.31 -2.34 11.50
C ALA A 92 7.82 -2.33 11.75
N SER A 93 8.62 -2.34 10.69
CA SER A 93 10.07 -2.32 10.80
C SER A 93 10.62 -1.00 11.35
N MET A 94 9.93 0.12 11.11
CA MET A 94 10.30 1.43 11.67
C MET A 94 9.83 1.56 13.12
N LEU A 95 8.64 1.04 13.43
CA LEU A 95 8.05 1.07 14.77
C LEU A 95 8.62 0.00 15.73
N ALA A 96 9.48 -0.90 15.24
CA ALA A 96 10.03 -1.98 16.05
C ALA A 96 10.79 -1.49 17.30
N LYS A 97 11.31 -0.27 17.28
CA LYS A 97 11.96 0.39 18.42
C LYS A 97 10.98 1.10 19.36
N LEU A 98 9.74 1.30 18.92
CA LEU A 98 8.68 1.95 19.67
C LEU A 98 7.72 0.84 20.11
N GLN A 99 7.29 0.86 21.37
CA GLN A 99 6.33 -0.13 21.92
C GLN A 99 4.91 0.07 21.35
N SER A 100 4.80 0.31 20.04
CA SER A 100 3.54 0.56 19.36
C SER A 100 2.92 -0.73 18.85
N SER A 101 1.61 -0.90 19.05
CA SER A 101 0.87 -2.08 18.62
C SER A 101 0.63 -2.06 17.11
N ILE A 102 1.27 -2.96 16.38
CA ILE A 102 1.02 -3.14 14.94
C ILE A 102 -0.43 -3.54 14.66
N ARG A 103 -1.10 -4.24 15.57
CA ARG A 103 -2.51 -4.61 15.44
C ARG A 103 -3.39 -3.36 15.35
N THR A 104 -3.18 -2.42 16.24
CA THR A 104 -3.91 -1.15 16.24
C THR A 104 -3.69 -0.40 14.93
N TYR A 105 -2.45 -0.34 14.44
CA TYR A 105 -2.13 0.27 13.15
C TYR A 105 -2.90 -0.39 12.00
N VAL A 106 -2.91 -1.73 11.92
CA VAL A 106 -3.63 -2.47 10.87
C VAL A 106 -5.13 -2.21 10.93
N ILE A 107 -5.72 -2.20 12.12
CA ILE A 107 -7.15 -1.89 12.29
C ILE A 107 -7.48 -0.49 11.77
N PHE A 108 -6.69 0.53 12.14
CA PHE A 108 -6.89 1.88 11.63
C PHE A 108 -6.70 1.98 10.11
N LYS A 109 -5.77 1.23 9.53
CA LYS A 109 -5.59 1.15 8.09
C LYS A 109 -6.81 0.56 7.37
N LEU A 110 -7.38 -0.51 7.92
CA LEU A 110 -8.62 -1.11 7.40
C LEU A 110 -9.81 -0.15 7.49
N LEU A 111 -9.99 0.52 8.63
CA LEU A 111 -11.03 1.53 8.80
C LEU A 111 -10.84 2.70 7.82
N ASN A 112 -9.61 3.19 7.67
CA ASN A 112 -9.30 4.25 6.72
C ASN A 112 -9.61 3.82 5.27
N ALA A 113 -9.23 2.60 4.87
CA ALA A 113 -9.54 2.08 3.54
C ALA A 113 -11.04 2.00 3.29
N MET A 114 -11.80 1.51 4.27
CA MET A 114 -13.26 1.44 4.18
C MET A 114 -13.89 2.82 4.04
N LEU A 115 -13.52 3.78 4.90
CA LEU A 115 -14.06 5.14 4.88
C LEU A 115 -13.70 5.88 3.60
N ALA A 116 -12.43 5.80 3.16
CA ALA A 116 -11.97 6.44 1.93
C ALA A 116 -12.67 5.87 0.69
N THR A 117 -12.87 4.55 0.64
CA THR A 117 -13.59 3.89 -0.47
C THR A 117 -15.06 4.28 -0.49
N LEU A 118 -15.74 4.32 0.67
CA LEU A 118 -17.12 4.78 0.78
C LEU A 118 -17.28 6.24 0.35
N PHE A 119 -16.38 7.11 0.78
CA PHE A 119 -16.38 8.51 0.38
C PHE A 119 -16.18 8.67 -1.13
N THR A 120 -15.25 7.91 -1.71
CA THR A 120 -15.02 7.90 -3.16
C THR A 120 -16.24 7.39 -3.91
N ALA A 121 -16.91 6.34 -3.42
CA ALA A 121 -18.14 5.83 -4.02
C ALA A 121 -19.26 6.88 -4.01
N ALA A 122 -19.44 7.59 -2.90
CA ALA A 122 -20.42 8.66 -2.79
C ALA A 122 -20.11 9.81 -3.77
N LEU A 123 -18.83 10.20 -3.88
CA LEU A 123 -18.39 11.23 -4.80
C LEU A 123 -18.62 10.84 -6.28
N VAL A 124 -18.24 9.62 -6.66
CA VAL A 124 -18.46 9.11 -8.01
C VAL A 124 -19.96 9.04 -8.34
N CYS A 125 -20.77 8.57 -7.40
CA CYS A 125 -22.23 8.55 -7.58
C CYS A 125 -22.79 9.95 -7.77
N TYR A 126 -22.34 10.93 -6.99
CA TYR A 126 -22.77 12.33 -7.14
C TYR A 126 -22.38 12.91 -8.49
N LEU A 127 -21.15 12.67 -8.96
CA LEU A 127 -20.68 13.18 -10.26
C LEU A 127 -21.39 12.56 -11.45
N ASN A 128 -21.79 11.29 -11.36
CA ASN A 128 -22.52 10.62 -12.44
C ASN A 128 -24.01 11.03 -12.51
N HIS A 129 -24.52 11.73 -11.50
CA HIS A 129 -25.89 12.27 -11.51
C HIS A 129 -25.99 13.72 -12.00
N GLN A 130 -24.86 14.36 -12.33
CA GLN A 130 -24.82 15.72 -12.92
C GLN A 130 -24.64 15.67 -14.43
#